data_feda75682e9ee2556fdcc53930909611
#
_entry.id   feda75682e9ee2556fdcc53930909611
#
_cell.length_a   1.000
_cell.length_b   1.000
_cell.length_c   1.000
_cell.angle_alpha   90.00
_cell.angle_beta   90.00
_cell.angle_gamma   90.00
#
_symmetry.space_group_name_H-M   'P 1'
#
loop_
_entity.id
_entity.type
_entity.pdbx_description
1 polymer ?
#
loop_
_entity_poly.entity_id
_entity_poly.type
_entity_poly.pdbx_seq_one_letter_code
_entity_poly.pdbx_strand_id
1 'polypeptide(L)'
;MNAIIRWLLSTGRAYTSVGKLQAALVEQLVEHVPVDRLWCGTTVLHPQAAAYLWIWQRDSPLKELELGYAQFAQMEESDSPARRLKHGADHVRFRNPEGDDLSDIADLWREGFRDLYGQSMFFRGAWVGGIIWATRAEGGFTSVQLELLEQLTPALTAVIEPLAHALVTATLLRTYLGKDAGDRVSSGQVRRGDQQTLRAAVWFCDVRGFTQLSATLPRQQLLDLLNDSFEEIVDGLRAHGGQVLKFMGDGLLAVFTGDDEGAACRSAADAVTTVQRRLAELTERRSKHGLTTADVGIGLHYGDVTYGNIGAPARLDFTIIGSAVNLAARVESLCGRLGVSALGTEAFASRANAGWTKQGEHSVKGVDEPVEVYQPPQ
;
A
#
# COMPACT_ATOMS: atom_id res chain seq x y z
N MET A 1 -24.51 28.96 -11.89
CA MET A 1 -24.27 28.35 -10.53
C MET A 1 -25.12 27.12 -10.28
N ASN A 2 -26.45 27.23 -10.20
CA ASN A 2 -27.30 26.05 -9.94
C ASN A 2 -27.07 24.89 -10.94
N ALA A 3 -26.65 25.15 -12.18
CA ALA A 3 -26.37 24.11 -13.17
C ALA A 3 -25.11 23.30 -12.84
N ILE A 4 -24.02 23.95 -12.44
CA ILE A 4 -22.75 23.28 -12.09
C ILE A 4 -22.88 22.48 -10.80
N ILE A 5 -23.53 23.05 -9.77
CA ILE A 5 -23.82 22.32 -8.52
C ILE A 5 -24.73 21.12 -8.81
N ARG A 6 -25.74 21.28 -9.64
CA ARG A 6 -26.61 20.17 -10.07
C ARG A 6 -25.84 19.10 -10.81
N TRP A 7 -24.94 19.51 -11.71
CA TRP A 7 -24.08 18.60 -12.44
C TRP A 7 -23.14 17.83 -11.47
N LEU A 8 -22.51 18.51 -10.51
CA LEU A 8 -21.69 17.86 -9.47
C LEU A 8 -22.48 16.80 -8.72
N LEU A 9 -23.67 17.14 -8.23
CA LEU A 9 -24.50 16.27 -7.40
C LEU A 9 -25.24 15.17 -8.21
N SER A 10 -25.21 15.20 -9.52
CA SER A 10 -25.77 14.18 -10.42
C SER A 10 -24.67 13.46 -11.18
N THR A 11 -24.21 14.02 -12.30
CA THR A 11 -23.20 13.43 -13.19
C THR A 11 -21.82 13.34 -12.51
N GLY A 12 -21.45 14.34 -11.70
CA GLY A 12 -20.17 14.36 -10.95
C GLY A 12 -19.98 13.17 -10.04
N ARG A 13 -21.07 12.64 -9.46
CA ARG A 13 -21.05 11.46 -8.61
C ARG A 13 -20.76 10.14 -9.32
N ALA A 14 -20.78 10.11 -10.64
CA ALA A 14 -20.46 8.94 -11.45
C ALA A 14 -18.94 8.75 -11.67
N TYR A 15 -18.14 9.76 -11.36
CA TYR A 15 -16.69 9.65 -11.47
C TYR A 15 -16.13 8.72 -10.38
N THR A 16 -15.12 7.96 -10.75
CA THR A 16 -14.46 6.96 -9.88
C THR A 16 -13.12 7.43 -9.32
N SER A 17 -12.65 8.63 -9.73
CA SER A 17 -11.43 9.23 -9.16
C SER A 17 -11.60 10.74 -9.03
N VAL A 18 -10.97 11.30 -8.01
CA VAL A 18 -10.97 12.75 -7.74
C VAL A 18 -10.33 13.52 -8.90
N GLY A 19 -9.24 13.02 -9.45
CA GLY A 19 -8.56 13.69 -10.56
C GLY A 19 -9.41 13.79 -11.84
N LYS A 20 -10.14 12.72 -12.20
CA LYS A 20 -11.08 12.75 -13.34
C LYS A 20 -12.24 13.70 -13.07
N LEU A 21 -12.75 13.73 -11.83
CA LEU A 21 -13.78 14.68 -11.43
C LEU A 21 -13.29 16.12 -11.55
N GLN A 22 -12.05 16.42 -11.12
CA GLN A 22 -11.45 17.76 -11.25
C GLN A 22 -11.35 18.22 -12.71
N ALA A 23 -10.85 17.37 -13.61
CA ALA A 23 -10.75 17.69 -15.02
C ALA A 23 -12.12 18.05 -15.61
N ALA A 24 -13.13 17.21 -15.37
CA ALA A 24 -14.47 17.46 -15.84
C ALA A 24 -15.13 18.70 -15.20
N LEU A 25 -14.84 18.97 -13.91
CA LEU A 25 -15.34 20.18 -13.24
C LEU A 25 -14.77 21.45 -13.87
N VAL A 26 -13.47 21.47 -14.18
CA VAL A 26 -12.86 22.65 -14.81
C VAL A 26 -13.45 22.91 -16.19
N GLU A 27 -13.79 21.87 -16.97
CA GLU A 27 -14.52 22.02 -18.23
C GLU A 27 -15.89 22.71 -18.05
N GLN A 28 -16.60 22.42 -16.95
CA GLN A 28 -17.86 23.09 -16.62
C GLN A 28 -17.66 24.55 -16.15
N LEU A 29 -16.47 24.86 -15.61
CA LEU A 29 -16.15 26.19 -15.08
C LEU A 29 -15.54 27.14 -16.11
N VAL A 30 -15.06 26.64 -17.27
CA VAL A 30 -14.21 27.39 -18.20
C VAL A 30 -14.81 28.73 -18.69
N GLU A 31 -16.13 28.80 -18.83
CA GLU A 31 -16.84 30.01 -19.23
C GLU A 31 -17.08 31.01 -18.09
N HIS A 32 -16.89 30.60 -16.85
CA HIS A 32 -17.24 31.38 -15.67
C HIS A 32 -16.01 31.79 -14.84
N VAL A 33 -15.02 30.90 -14.70
CA VAL A 33 -13.84 31.13 -13.90
C VAL A 33 -12.59 30.70 -14.66
N PRO A 34 -11.58 31.58 -14.80
CA PRO A 34 -10.34 31.28 -15.51
C PRO A 34 -9.41 30.40 -14.62
N VAL A 35 -9.74 29.14 -14.43
CA VAL A 35 -8.91 28.19 -13.66
C VAL A 35 -7.82 27.63 -14.58
N ASP A 36 -6.56 27.78 -14.17
CA ASP A 36 -5.39 27.23 -14.86
C ASP A 36 -4.76 26.09 -14.09
N ARG A 37 -4.99 26.04 -12.77
CA ARG A 37 -4.56 24.91 -11.92
C ARG A 37 -5.50 24.72 -10.75
N LEU A 38 -5.73 23.46 -10.40
CA LEU A 38 -6.60 23.04 -9.30
C LEU A 38 -5.90 21.96 -8.50
N TRP A 39 -5.69 22.20 -7.21
CA TRP A 39 -5.28 21.19 -6.26
C TRP A 39 -6.47 20.77 -5.40
N CYS A 40 -6.55 19.51 -5.14
CA CYS A 40 -7.39 18.96 -4.10
C CYS A 40 -6.55 18.02 -3.23
N GLY A 41 -6.49 18.28 -1.94
CA GLY A 41 -5.78 17.44 -0.99
C GLY A 41 -6.72 16.95 0.10
N THR A 42 -6.62 15.67 0.47
CA THR A 42 -7.34 15.10 1.60
C THR A 42 -6.38 14.33 2.52
N THR A 43 -6.58 14.45 3.83
CA THR A 43 -5.91 13.57 4.79
C THR A 43 -6.51 12.17 4.72
N VAL A 44 -5.67 11.17 4.95
CA VAL A 44 -6.08 9.77 4.82
C VAL A 44 -5.57 8.93 5.99
N LEU A 45 -6.27 7.85 6.28
CA LEU A 45 -5.79 6.79 7.17
C LEU A 45 -5.02 5.78 6.32
N HIS A 46 -3.70 5.93 6.29
CA HIS A 46 -2.83 5.03 5.52
C HIS A 46 -1.52 4.80 6.30
N PRO A 47 -0.95 3.59 6.32
CA PRO A 47 0.26 3.30 7.09
C PRO A 47 1.49 4.12 6.70
N GLN A 48 1.59 4.54 5.44
CA GLN A 48 2.74 5.25 4.89
C GLN A 48 2.43 6.65 4.36
N ALA A 49 1.16 6.98 4.11
CA ALA A 49 0.74 8.28 3.59
C ALA A 49 -0.12 9.04 4.60
N ALA A 50 0.17 10.33 4.78
CA ALA A 50 -0.63 11.24 5.59
C ALA A 50 -1.76 11.91 4.78
N ALA A 51 -1.55 12.08 3.47
CA ALA A 51 -2.51 12.71 2.59
C ALA A 51 -2.37 12.24 1.13
N TYR A 52 -3.46 12.33 0.39
CA TYR A 52 -3.47 12.27 -1.08
C TYR A 52 -3.67 13.67 -1.65
N LEU A 53 -2.98 13.95 -2.75
CA LEU A 53 -3.05 15.22 -3.46
C LEU A 53 -3.26 14.96 -4.96
N TRP A 54 -4.32 15.55 -5.52
CA TRP A 54 -4.62 15.54 -6.94
C TRP A 54 -4.41 16.94 -7.49
N ILE A 55 -3.65 17.03 -8.60
CA ILE A 55 -3.31 18.30 -9.25
C ILE A 55 -3.74 18.22 -10.70
N TRP A 56 -4.75 19.01 -11.04
CA TRP A 56 -5.06 19.29 -12.41
C TRP A 56 -4.39 20.62 -12.81
N GLN A 57 -3.80 20.68 -13.99
CA GLN A 57 -3.25 21.91 -14.56
C GLN A 57 -3.53 21.91 -16.06
N ARG A 58 -3.90 23.09 -16.60
CA ARG A 58 -4.14 23.27 -18.02
C ARG A 58 -2.91 22.82 -18.82
N ASP A 59 -3.17 22.08 -19.89
CA ASP A 59 -2.17 21.56 -20.84
C ASP A 59 -1.09 20.65 -20.19
N SER A 60 -1.41 20.06 -19.06
CA SER A 60 -0.52 19.15 -18.35
C SER A 60 -1.23 17.85 -17.96
N PRO A 61 -0.52 16.72 -17.88
CA PRO A 61 -1.10 15.49 -17.35
C PRO A 61 -1.58 15.69 -15.91
N LEU A 62 -2.67 15.02 -15.55
CA LEU A 62 -3.12 14.93 -14.18
C LEU A 62 -2.04 14.29 -13.32
N LYS A 63 -1.74 14.89 -12.16
CA LYS A 63 -0.81 14.34 -11.16
C LYS A 63 -1.58 13.87 -9.93
N GLU A 64 -1.28 12.66 -9.50
CA GLU A 64 -1.76 12.07 -8.24
C GLU A 64 -0.54 11.77 -7.37
N LEU A 65 -0.50 12.30 -6.16
CA LEU A 65 0.62 12.20 -5.25
C LEU A 65 0.18 11.64 -3.91
N GLU A 66 0.96 10.71 -3.39
CA GLU A 66 0.87 10.26 -2.00
C GLU A 66 1.92 11.04 -1.18
N LEU A 67 1.46 11.77 -0.18
CA LEU A 67 2.33 12.49 0.72
C LEU A 67 2.61 11.64 1.96
N GLY A 68 3.85 11.19 2.11
CA GLY A 68 4.30 10.49 3.32
C GLY A 68 4.27 11.41 4.55
N TYR A 69 4.28 10.81 5.75
CA TYR A 69 4.21 11.55 7.02
C TYR A 69 5.33 12.59 7.16
N ALA A 70 6.56 12.29 6.71
CA ALA A 70 7.67 13.24 6.76
C ALA A 70 7.46 14.45 5.83
N GLN A 71 7.02 14.21 4.60
CA GLN A 71 6.71 15.27 3.63
C GLN A 71 5.53 16.13 4.11
N PHE A 72 4.52 15.48 4.68
CA PHE A 72 3.36 16.18 5.24
C PHE A 72 3.76 17.04 6.45
N ALA A 73 4.65 16.56 7.33
CA ALA A 73 5.19 17.31 8.44
C ALA A 73 6.00 18.54 7.95
N GLN A 74 6.81 18.39 6.90
CA GLN A 74 7.53 19.54 6.29
C GLN A 74 6.57 20.60 5.75
N MET A 75 5.46 20.19 5.14
CA MET A 75 4.41 21.15 4.71
C MET A 75 3.77 21.88 5.89
N GLU A 76 3.74 21.28 7.09
CA GLU A 76 3.24 21.91 8.30
C GLU A 76 4.22 22.94 8.91
N GLU A 77 5.49 22.81 8.62
CA GLU A 77 6.54 23.77 9.06
C GLU A 77 6.58 25.00 8.14
N SER A 78 6.11 24.87 6.90
CA SER A 78 6.10 25.94 5.91
C SER A 78 4.85 26.84 6.04
N ASP A 79 4.95 28.14 5.68
CA ASP A 79 3.78 29.02 5.61
C ASP A 79 3.03 28.85 4.28
N SER A 80 2.52 27.64 4.06
CA SER A 80 1.82 27.27 2.83
C SER A 80 0.30 27.52 2.94
N PRO A 81 -0.40 27.69 1.80
CA PRO A 81 -1.87 27.76 1.77
C PRO A 81 -2.52 26.56 2.48
N ALA A 82 -1.99 25.35 2.27
CA ALA A 82 -2.51 24.12 2.86
C ALA A 82 -2.41 24.13 4.39
N ARG A 83 -1.29 24.64 4.95
CA ARG A 83 -1.13 24.79 6.41
C ARG A 83 -2.15 25.75 6.98
N ARG A 84 -2.31 26.93 6.39
CA ARG A 84 -3.28 27.94 6.89
C ARG A 84 -4.71 27.40 6.90
N LEU A 85 -5.10 26.64 5.85
CA LEU A 85 -6.40 25.97 5.79
C LEU A 85 -6.55 24.92 6.88
N LYS A 86 -5.53 24.07 7.11
CA LYS A 86 -5.56 23.05 8.16
C LYS A 86 -5.66 23.65 9.55
N HIS A 87 -5.03 24.79 9.79
CA HIS A 87 -5.00 25.48 11.10
C HIS A 87 -6.17 26.45 11.30
N GLY A 88 -7.27 26.29 10.57
CA GLY A 88 -8.55 26.91 10.88
C GLY A 88 -8.92 28.11 10.02
N ALA A 89 -8.19 28.38 8.92
CA ALA A 89 -8.68 29.33 7.93
C ALA A 89 -9.76 28.66 7.08
N ASP A 90 -10.95 29.27 6.98
CA ASP A 90 -12.00 28.80 6.07
C ASP A 90 -11.57 28.96 4.61
N HIS A 91 -10.89 30.06 4.33
CA HIS A 91 -10.28 30.35 3.02
C HIS A 91 -8.98 31.15 3.16
N VAL A 92 -8.15 31.11 2.15
CA VAL A 92 -6.91 31.88 2.02
C VAL A 92 -6.78 32.40 0.59
N ARG A 93 -6.17 33.58 0.42
CA ARG A 93 -5.90 34.16 -0.89
C ARG A 93 -4.49 34.72 -0.95
N PHE A 94 -3.79 34.43 -2.03
CA PHE A 94 -2.45 34.94 -2.31
C PHE A 94 -2.43 35.54 -3.71
N ARG A 95 -1.95 36.78 -3.83
CA ARG A 95 -1.88 37.48 -5.12
C ARG A 95 -0.43 37.88 -5.44
N ASN A 96 0.01 37.61 -6.65
CA ASN A 96 1.22 38.17 -7.20
C ASN A 96 0.85 39.46 -7.98
N PRO A 97 1.48 40.64 -7.79
CA PRO A 97 2.87 40.86 -7.36
C PRO A 97 3.01 41.83 -6.19
N GLU A 98 2.22 41.73 -5.17
CA GLU A 98 2.29 42.74 -4.10
C GLU A 98 3.26 42.40 -2.95
N GLY A 99 4.21 41.49 -3.22
CA GLY A 99 5.38 41.35 -2.35
C GLY A 99 5.32 40.37 -1.21
N ASP A 100 4.31 39.48 -1.18
CA ASP A 100 4.35 38.33 -0.29
C ASP A 100 5.32 37.28 -0.88
N ASP A 101 6.58 37.40 -0.48
CA ASP A 101 7.66 36.47 -0.82
C ASP A 101 7.54 35.20 0.00
N LEU A 102 6.43 34.49 -0.16
CA LEU A 102 6.21 33.18 0.42
C LEU A 102 7.04 32.19 -0.39
N SER A 103 8.15 31.75 0.19
CA SER A 103 9.13 30.85 -0.44
C SER A 103 8.49 29.60 -1.04
N ASP A 104 7.41 29.10 -0.42
CA ASP A 104 6.75 27.83 -0.78
C ASP A 104 5.86 27.92 -2.03
N ILE A 105 5.47 29.13 -2.45
CA ILE A 105 4.65 29.36 -3.66
C ILE A 105 5.38 30.22 -4.71
N ALA A 106 6.64 30.60 -4.45
CA ALA A 106 7.44 31.41 -5.37
C ALA A 106 7.59 30.77 -6.76
N ASP A 107 7.65 29.43 -6.82
CA ASP A 107 7.70 28.69 -8.08
C ASP A 107 6.46 28.92 -8.92
N LEU A 108 5.27 29.00 -8.29
CA LEU A 108 4.01 29.27 -9.01
C LEU A 108 4.00 30.66 -9.64
N TRP A 109 4.55 31.66 -8.95
CA TRP A 109 4.69 32.99 -9.52
C TRP A 109 5.62 33.00 -10.71
N ARG A 110 6.72 32.22 -10.67
CA ARG A 110 7.64 32.05 -11.81
C ARG A 110 6.97 31.30 -12.98
N GLU A 111 6.03 30.41 -12.70
CA GLU A 111 5.20 29.74 -13.72
C GLU A 111 4.11 30.65 -14.32
N GLY A 112 4.01 31.91 -13.86
CA GLY A 112 3.09 32.91 -14.38
C GLY A 112 1.71 32.93 -13.72
N PHE A 113 1.49 32.22 -12.65
CA PHE A 113 0.26 32.37 -11.88
C PHE A 113 0.18 33.76 -11.24
N ARG A 114 -1.04 34.29 -11.10
CA ARG A 114 -1.30 35.66 -10.60
C ARG A 114 -2.14 35.68 -9.33
N ASP A 115 -2.96 34.66 -9.12
CA ASP A 115 -3.87 34.59 -7.97
C ASP A 115 -4.11 33.14 -7.60
N LEU A 116 -4.02 32.86 -6.30
CA LEU A 116 -4.33 31.57 -5.67
C LEU A 116 -5.43 31.80 -4.66
N TYR A 117 -6.46 30.98 -4.72
CA TYR A 117 -7.55 30.97 -3.76
C TYR A 117 -7.77 29.57 -3.20
N GLY A 118 -7.53 29.41 -1.89
CA GLY A 118 -7.65 28.17 -1.18
C GLY A 118 -8.87 28.14 -0.27
N GLN A 119 -9.52 26.99 -0.16
CA GLN A 119 -10.71 26.79 0.65
C GLN A 119 -10.62 25.49 1.44
N SER A 120 -11.04 25.51 2.71
CA SER A 120 -11.13 24.34 3.55
C SER A 120 -12.29 23.45 3.17
N MET A 121 -12.06 22.14 3.19
CA MET A 121 -13.12 21.13 3.10
C MET A 121 -13.43 20.58 4.50
N PHE A 122 -14.68 20.66 4.90
CA PHE A 122 -15.14 20.14 6.17
C PHE A 122 -16.16 19.02 5.98
N PHE A 123 -16.04 17.98 6.78
CA PHE A 123 -17.03 16.92 6.88
C PHE A 123 -17.29 16.56 8.35
N ARG A 124 -18.55 16.49 8.74
CA ARG A 124 -18.95 16.24 10.15
C ARG A 124 -18.28 17.17 11.16
N GLY A 125 -18.02 18.41 10.78
CA GLY A 125 -17.34 19.40 11.63
C GLY A 125 -15.83 19.23 11.75
N ALA A 126 -15.24 18.22 11.10
CA ALA A 126 -13.81 18.03 11.04
C ALA A 126 -13.24 18.54 9.70
N TRP A 127 -12.05 19.10 9.74
CA TRP A 127 -11.30 19.42 8.52
C TRP A 127 -10.83 18.11 7.86
N VAL A 128 -11.16 17.93 6.59
CA VAL A 128 -10.82 16.72 5.84
C VAL A 128 -9.84 16.98 4.71
N GLY A 129 -9.57 18.26 4.39
CA GLY A 129 -8.65 18.63 3.34
C GLY A 129 -8.85 20.05 2.85
N GLY A 130 -8.29 20.38 1.69
CA GLY A 130 -8.41 21.68 1.07
C GLY A 130 -8.43 21.63 -0.45
N ILE A 131 -9.01 22.66 -1.04
CA ILE A 131 -9.03 22.91 -2.48
C ILE A 131 -8.30 24.23 -2.71
N ILE A 132 -7.40 24.28 -3.71
CA ILE A 132 -6.69 25.51 -4.10
C ILE A 132 -6.86 25.70 -5.60
N TRP A 133 -7.45 26.82 -5.95
CA TRP A 133 -7.66 27.30 -7.31
C TRP A 133 -6.56 28.28 -7.66
N ALA A 134 -6.01 28.21 -8.86
CA ALA A 134 -5.02 29.17 -9.33
C ALA A 134 -5.31 29.60 -10.77
N THR A 135 -5.01 30.88 -11.04
CA THR A 135 -5.20 31.47 -12.37
C THR A 135 -3.97 32.26 -12.80
N ARG A 136 -3.76 32.28 -14.12
CA ARG A 136 -2.79 33.17 -14.82
C ARG A 136 -3.42 34.43 -15.34
N ALA A 137 -4.73 34.63 -15.17
CA ALA A 137 -5.44 35.83 -15.62
C ALA A 137 -4.83 37.08 -14.97
N GLU A 138 -4.56 38.12 -15.73
CA GLU A 138 -3.83 39.32 -15.32
C GLU A 138 -4.51 40.04 -14.13
N GLY A 139 -5.84 40.06 -14.07
CA GLY A 139 -6.60 40.62 -12.93
C GLY A 139 -6.82 39.67 -11.76
N GLY A 140 -6.39 38.41 -11.88
CA GLY A 140 -6.72 37.34 -10.92
C GLY A 140 -8.21 36.99 -10.94
N PHE A 141 -8.70 36.44 -9.83
CA PHE A 141 -10.11 36.13 -9.65
C PHE A 141 -10.90 37.36 -9.22
N THR A 142 -12.03 37.62 -9.86
CA THR A 142 -12.98 38.66 -9.46
C THR A 142 -13.78 38.24 -8.23
N SER A 143 -14.40 39.17 -7.52
CA SER A 143 -15.24 38.87 -6.35
C SER A 143 -16.40 37.93 -6.70
N VAL A 144 -16.99 38.05 -7.86
CA VAL A 144 -18.08 37.19 -8.35
C VAL A 144 -17.57 35.76 -8.58
N GLN A 145 -16.37 35.63 -9.11
CA GLN A 145 -15.75 34.32 -9.35
C GLN A 145 -15.39 33.62 -8.01
N LEU A 146 -14.88 34.36 -7.03
CA LEU A 146 -14.60 33.83 -5.69
C LEU A 146 -15.88 33.36 -5.01
N GLU A 147 -16.94 34.17 -5.06
CA GLU A 147 -18.26 33.79 -4.50
C GLU A 147 -18.79 32.51 -5.18
N LEU A 148 -18.59 32.36 -6.50
CA LEU A 148 -18.95 31.14 -7.20
C LEU A 148 -18.16 29.92 -6.67
N LEU A 149 -16.84 30.05 -6.50
CA LEU A 149 -16.00 28.99 -5.96
C LEU A 149 -16.37 28.63 -4.52
N GLU A 150 -16.69 29.61 -3.68
CA GLU A 150 -17.17 29.41 -2.31
C GLU A 150 -18.48 28.60 -2.28
N GLN A 151 -19.40 28.91 -3.14
CA GLN A 151 -20.67 28.19 -3.23
C GLN A 151 -20.53 26.77 -3.81
N LEU A 152 -19.49 26.50 -4.59
CA LEU A 152 -19.21 25.17 -5.15
C LEU A 152 -18.57 24.22 -4.11
N THR A 153 -17.74 24.75 -3.22
CA THR A 153 -16.92 23.92 -2.31
C THR A 153 -17.71 22.94 -1.47
N PRO A 154 -18.85 23.26 -0.86
CA PRO A 154 -19.63 22.27 -0.11
C PRO A 154 -20.15 21.12 -0.97
N ALA A 155 -20.62 21.40 -2.19
CA ALA A 155 -21.10 20.38 -3.11
C ALA A 155 -19.94 19.50 -3.63
N LEU A 156 -18.80 20.11 -3.92
CA LEU A 156 -17.59 19.42 -4.36
C LEU A 156 -17.03 18.53 -3.24
N THR A 157 -16.98 19.02 -2.00
CA THR A 157 -16.60 18.22 -0.82
C THR A 157 -17.50 17.00 -0.66
N ALA A 158 -18.81 17.17 -0.79
CA ALA A 158 -19.78 16.08 -0.69
C ALA A 158 -19.61 14.99 -1.77
N VAL A 159 -18.99 15.30 -2.91
CA VAL A 159 -18.70 14.34 -3.97
C VAL A 159 -17.29 13.75 -3.83
N ILE A 160 -16.30 14.54 -3.42
CA ILE A 160 -14.91 14.08 -3.23
C ILE A 160 -14.80 13.10 -2.06
N GLU A 161 -15.49 13.38 -0.96
CA GLU A 161 -15.35 12.59 0.26
C GLU A 161 -15.65 11.09 0.08
N PRO A 162 -16.76 10.66 -0.54
CA PRO A 162 -17.00 9.24 -0.80
C PRO A 162 -15.91 8.60 -1.66
N LEU A 163 -15.34 9.34 -2.63
CA LEU A 163 -14.22 8.86 -3.46
C LEU A 163 -12.95 8.66 -2.63
N ALA A 164 -12.63 9.62 -1.77
CA ALA A 164 -11.49 9.53 -0.87
C ALA A 164 -11.66 8.37 0.13
N HIS A 165 -12.85 8.21 0.71
CA HIS A 165 -13.16 7.08 1.60
C HIS A 165 -13.06 5.72 0.90
N ALA A 166 -13.54 5.60 -0.33
CA ALA A 166 -13.41 4.35 -1.11
C ALA A 166 -11.94 4.02 -1.36
N LEU A 167 -11.12 5.01 -1.72
CA LEU A 167 -9.69 4.84 -1.90
C LEU A 167 -8.99 4.40 -0.60
N VAL A 168 -9.26 5.09 0.52
CA VAL A 168 -8.72 4.74 1.85
C VAL A 168 -9.11 3.32 2.24
N THR A 169 -10.39 2.96 2.08
CA THR A 169 -10.89 1.62 2.42
C THR A 169 -10.18 0.54 1.58
N ALA A 170 -10.08 0.72 0.27
CA ALA A 170 -9.39 -0.23 -0.61
C ALA A 170 -7.90 -0.37 -0.23
N THR A 171 -7.25 0.76 0.09
CA THR A 171 -5.84 0.76 0.49
C THR A 171 -5.63 0.07 1.83
N LEU A 172 -6.45 0.37 2.84
CA LEU A 172 -6.36 -0.32 4.14
C LEU A 172 -6.57 -1.83 3.99
N LEU A 173 -7.59 -2.25 3.23
CA LEU A 173 -7.82 -3.67 2.99
C LEU A 173 -6.63 -4.33 2.31
N ARG A 174 -6.03 -3.71 1.29
CA ARG A 174 -4.81 -4.23 0.63
C ARG A 174 -3.61 -4.28 1.54
N THR A 175 -3.45 -3.29 2.42
CA THR A 175 -2.31 -3.24 3.35
C THR A 175 -2.41 -4.29 4.45
N TYR A 176 -3.60 -4.46 5.03
CA TYR A 176 -3.77 -5.37 6.17
C TYR A 176 -4.09 -6.81 5.77
N LEU A 177 -4.74 -7.03 4.62
CA LEU A 177 -5.11 -8.37 4.14
C LEU A 177 -4.21 -8.89 3.00
N GLY A 178 -3.35 -8.04 2.44
CA GLY A 178 -2.66 -8.31 1.19
C GLY A 178 -3.51 -7.93 -0.03
N LYS A 179 -2.84 -7.79 -1.20
CA LYS A 179 -3.47 -7.25 -2.41
C LYS A 179 -4.68 -8.08 -2.88
N ASP A 180 -4.51 -9.40 -3.07
CA ASP A 180 -5.59 -10.26 -3.61
C ASP A 180 -6.77 -10.34 -2.65
N ALA A 181 -6.51 -10.61 -1.36
CA ALA A 181 -7.56 -10.68 -0.34
C ALA A 181 -8.28 -9.33 -0.19
N GLY A 182 -7.54 -8.21 -0.16
CA GLY A 182 -8.11 -6.88 -0.09
C GLY A 182 -8.99 -6.55 -1.30
N ASP A 183 -8.57 -6.91 -2.52
CA ASP A 183 -9.34 -6.70 -3.74
C ASP A 183 -10.62 -7.55 -3.76
N ARG A 184 -10.56 -8.82 -3.33
CA ARG A 184 -11.71 -9.71 -3.20
C ARG A 184 -12.73 -9.22 -2.18
N VAL A 185 -12.26 -8.80 -1.00
CA VAL A 185 -13.12 -8.21 0.04
C VAL A 185 -13.75 -6.92 -0.46
N SER A 186 -13.01 -6.05 -1.11
CA SER A 186 -13.52 -4.80 -1.71
C SER A 186 -14.55 -5.05 -2.81
N SER A 187 -14.44 -6.17 -3.55
CA SER A 187 -15.41 -6.56 -4.59
C SER A 187 -16.64 -7.30 -4.04
N GLY A 188 -16.74 -7.48 -2.71
CA GLY A 188 -17.91 -8.06 -2.06
C GLY A 188 -17.80 -9.55 -1.69
N GLN A 189 -16.63 -10.18 -1.82
CA GLN A 189 -16.38 -11.54 -1.31
C GLN A 189 -16.16 -11.50 0.20
N VAL A 190 -17.20 -11.26 0.97
CA VAL A 190 -17.12 -10.99 2.42
C VAL A 190 -17.82 -12.04 3.29
N ARG A 191 -18.47 -13.01 2.67
CA ARG A 191 -19.25 -13.99 3.44
C ARG A 191 -18.34 -15.05 4.03
N ARG A 192 -18.60 -15.44 5.27
CA ARG A 192 -17.98 -16.61 5.86
C ARG A 192 -18.28 -17.86 5.03
N GLY A 193 -17.21 -18.60 4.68
CA GLY A 193 -17.31 -19.79 3.83
C GLY A 193 -17.22 -19.52 2.33
N ASP A 194 -17.12 -18.26 1.89
CA ASP A 194 -16.70 -17.96 0.52
C ASP A 194 -15.27 -18.47 0.36
N GLN A 195 -15.11 -19.58 -0.36
CA GLN A 195 -13.83 -20.27 -0.51
C GLN A 195 -13.69 -20.88 -1.90
N GLN A 196 -12.45 -21.09 -2.30
CA GLN A 196 -12.10 -21.85 -3.48
C GLN A 196 -10.97 -22.83 -3.16
N THR A 197 -11.02 -24.01 -3.75
CA THR A 197 -9.88 -24.93 -3.73
C THR A 197 -8.98 -24.62 -4.92
N LEU A 198 -7.69 -24.49 -4.66
CA LEU A 198 -6.68 -24.25 -5.69
C LEU A 198 -5.39 -24.99 -5.35
N ARG A 199 -4.54 -25.20 -6.35
CA ARG A 199 -3.19 -25.72 -6.15
C ARG A 199 -2.20 -24.55 -6.11
N ALA A 200 -1.32 -24.56 -5.12
CA ALA A 200 -0.37 -23.48 -4.91
C ALA A 200 0.99 -23.98 -4.42
N ALA A 201 2.03 -23.23 -4.72
CA ALA A 201 3.26 -23.35 -3.98
C ALA A 201 3.12 -22.53 -2.68
N VAL A 202 3.07 -23.25 -1.57
CA VAL A 202 2.98 -22.68 -0.24
C VAL A 202 4.38 -22.36 0.25
N TRP A 203 4.55 -21.13 0.71
CA TRP A 203 5.75 -20.59 1.32
C TRP A 203 5.50 -20.31 2.79
N PHE A 204 6.28 -20.89 3.64
CA PHE A 204 6.33 -20.60 5.06
C PHE A 204 7.74 -20.17 5.44
N CYS A 205 7.91 -19.09 6.19
CA CYS A 205 9.23 -18.76 6.72
C CYS A 205 9.14 -18.22 8.14
N ASP A 206 10.25 -18.35 8.88
CA ASP A 206 10.33 -17.98 10.30
C ASP A 206 11.76 -17.49 10.64
N VAL A 207 11.86 -16.57 11.61
CA VAL A 207 13.15 -16.02 12.07
C VAL A 207 13.79 -16.98 13.06
N ARG A 208 15.03 -17.38 12.80
CA ARG A 208 15.73 -18.33 13.64
C ARG A 208 16.12 -17.74 14.98
N GLY A 209 15.90 -18.53 16.02
CA GLY A 209 16.29 -18.16 17.38
C GLY A 209 15.47 -16.98 17.94
N PHE A 210 14.31 -16.67 17.37
CA PHE A 210 13.48 -15.54 17.79
C PHE A 210 13.13 -15.55 19.27
N THR A 211 12.85 -16.72 19.85
CA THR A 211 12.58 -16.87 21.30
C THR A 211 13.74 -16.33 22.15
N GLN A 212 14.99 -16.61 21.76
CA GLN A 212 16.17 -16.11 22.46
C GLN A 212 16.35 -14.59 22.19
N LEU A 213 16.18 -14.17 20.95
CA LEU A 213 16.26 -12.75 20.57
C LEU A 213 15.24 -11.91 21.35
N SER A 214 14.00 -12.39 21.46
CA SER A 214 12.92 -11.70 22.20
C SER A 214 13.16 -11.61 23.70
N ALA A 215 13.95 -12.53 24.26
CA ALA A 215 14.32 -12.52 25.67
C ALA A 215 15.53 -11.60 25.98
N THR A 216 16.36 -11.29 24.98
CA THR A 216 17.64 -10.60 25.17
C THR A 216 17.68 -9.19 24.59
N LEU A 217 16.94 -8.94 23.51
CA LEU A 217 16.97 -7.62 22.84
C LEU A 217 16.00 -6.61 23.48
N PRO A 218 16.36 -5.33 23.52
CA PRO A 218 15.40 -4.25 23.75
C PRO A 218 14.25 -4.32 22.74
N ARG A 219 13.01 -4.05 23.21
CA ARG A 219 11.79 -4.17 22.40
C ARG A 219 11.88 -3.45 21.06
N GLN A 220 12.41 -2.22 21.03
CA GLN A 220 12.52 -1.45 19.80
C GLN A 220 13.47 -2.12 18.81
N GLN A 221 14.63 -2.59 19.27
CA GLN A 221 15.59 -3.27 18.39
C GLN A 221 15.06 -4.57 17.81
N LEU A 222 14.23 -5.30 18.60
CA LEU A 222 13.55 -6.51 18.12
C LEU A 222 12.52 -6.16 17.03
N LEU A 223 11.72 -5.10 17.22
CA LEU A 223 10.75 -4.64 16.22
C LEU A 223 11.44 -4.15 14.96
N ASP A 224 12.53 -3.39 15.07
CA ASP A 224 13.31 -2.92 13.94
C ASP A 224 13.91 -4.10 13.15
N LEU A 225 14.43 -5.13 13.84
CA LEU A 225 14.95 -6.34 13.22
C LEU A 225 13.85 -7.09 12.42
N LEU A 226 12.67 -7.25 13.02
CA LEU A 226 11.54 -7.92 12.36
C LEU A 226 11.05 -7.12 11.14
N ASN A 227 10.86 -5.81 11.31
CA ASN A 227 10.39 -4.95 10.23
C ASN A 227 11.35 -4.95 9.05
N ASP A 228 12.66 -4.77 9.30
CA ASP A 228 13.68 -4.81 8.27
C ASP A 228 13.70 -6.18 7.56
N SER A 229 13.60 -7.28 8.31
CA SER A 229 13.59 -8.63 7.74
C SER A 229 12.33 -8.89 6.91
N PHE A 230 11.15 -8.50 7.41
CA PHE A 230 9.90 -8.65 6.69
C PHE A 230 9.84 -7.80 5.42
N GLU A 231 10.39 -6.58 5.44
CA GLU A 231 10.47 -5.74 4.24
C GLU A 231 11.26 -6.43 3.12
N GLU A 232 12.45 -6.98 3.43
CA GLU A 232 13.26 -7.68 2.45
C GLU A 232 12.57 -8.97 1.93
N ILE A 233 11.90 -9.72 2.81
CA ILE A 233 11.17 -10.94 2.42
C ILE A 233 9.97 -10.59 1.54
N VAL A 234 9.13 -9.64 1.97
CA VAL A 234 7.89 -9.25 1.26
C VAL A 234 8.22 -8.70 -0.13
N ASP A 235 9.23 -7.85 -0.24
CA ASP A 235 9.66 -7.30 -1.51
C ASP A 235 10.20 -8.40 -2.45
N GLY A 236 11.00 -9.33 -1.91
CA GLY A 236 11.49 -10.48 -2.68
C GLY A 236 10.36 -11.39 -3.18
N LEU A 237 9.36 -11.67 -2.34
CA LEU A 237 8.17 -12.43 -2.73
C LEU A 237 7.36 -11.71 -3.81
N ARG A 238 7.09 -10.41 -3.63
CA ARG A 238 6.28 -9.60 -4.56
C ARG A 238 6.94 -9.46 -5.93
N ALA A 239 8.27 -9.38 -5.99
CA ALA A 239 9.01 -9.30 -7.26
C ALA A 239 8.77 -10.53 -8.16
N HIS A 240 8.39 -11.67 -7.59
CA HIS A 240 8.10 -12.92 -8.29
C HIS A 240 6.61 -13.33 -8.24
N GLY A 241 5.72 -12.40 -7.92
CA GLY A 241 4.27 -12.66 -7.89
C GLY A 241 3.76 -13.41 -6.64
N GLY A 242 4.60 -13.55 -5.62
CA GLY A 242 4.21 -14.13 -4.33
C GLY A 242 3.22 -13.25 -3.58
N GLN A 243 2.23 -13.86 -2.95
CA GLN A 243 1.19 -13.19 -2.18
C GLN A 243 1.37 -13.51 -0.71
N VAL A 244 1.74 -12.51 0.10
CA VAL A 244 1.78 -12.66 1.56
C VAL A 244 0.35 -12.66 2.08
N LEU A 245 -0.01 -13.69 2.83
CA LEU A 245 -1.36 -13.87 3.38
C LEU A 245 -1.45 -13.38 4.82
N LYS A 246 -0.43 -13.64 5.63
CA LYS A 246 -0.36 -13.14 7.00
C LYS A 246 1.02 -13.27 7.62
N PHE A 247 1.27 -12.42 8.60
CA PHE A 247 2.37 -12.56 9.55
C PHE A 247 1.92 -13.38 10.76
N MET A 248 2.79 -14.23 11.27
CA MET A 248 2.51 -15.15 12.38
C MET A 248 3.62 -15.06 13.43
N GLY A 249 3.59 -13.97 14.22
CA GLY A 249 4.70 -13.68 15.14
C GLY A 249 5.95 -13.25 14.39
N ASP A 250 6.96 -14.08 14.40
CA ASP A 250 8.25 -13.90 13.73
C ASP A 250 8.32 -14.55 12.34
N GLY A 251 7.22 -15.17 11.90
CA GLY A 251 7.12 -15.81 10.60
C GLY A 251 6.06 -15.21 9.69
N LEU A 252 6.02 -15.66 8.46
CA LEU A 252 4.97 -15.34 7.51
C LEU A 252 4.57 -16.54 6.65
N LEU A 253 3.32 -16.48 6.19
CA LEU A 253 2.73 -17.40 5.23
C LEU A 253 2.47 -16.66 3.92
N ALA A 254 2.99 -17.21 2.82
CA ALA A 254 2.73 -16.71 1.48
C ALA A 254 2.38 -17.85 0.52
N VAL A 255 1.85 -17.49 -0.64
CA VAL A 255 1.52 -18.44 -1.71
C VAL A 255 1.93 -17.89 -3.07
N PHE A 256 2.24 -18.81 -3.96
CA PHE A 256 2.38 -18.56 -5.38
C PHE A 256 1.33 -19.38 -6.12
N THR A 257 0.61 -18.73 -6.99
CA THR A 257 -0.35 -19.34 -7.91
C THR A 257 0.12 -19.09 -9.34
N GLY A 258 -0.29 -19.91 -10.28
CA GLY A 258 0.09 -19.76 -11.69
C GLY A 258 -0.85 -20.54 -12.59
N ASP A 259 -0.73 -20.28 -13.89
CA ASP A 259 -1.55 -20.92 -14.92
C ASP A 259 -1.24 -22.41 -15.08
N ASP A 260 -0.03 -22.81 -14.72
CA ASP A 260 0.40 -24.20 -14.65
C ASP A 260 1.12 -24.53 -13.32
N GLU A 261 1.20 -25.80 -12.98
CA GLU A 261 1.81 -26.30 -11.74
C GLU A 261 3.30 -25.92 -11.61
N GLY A 262 4.03 -25.90 -12.73
CA GLY A 262 5.45 -25.55 -12.77
C GLY A 262 5.66 -24.03 -12.59
N ALA A 263 4.80 -23.19 -13.15
CA ALA A 263 4.94 -21.72 -13.05
C ALA A 263 4.94 -21.25 -11.61
N ALA A 264 4.00 -21.70 -10.79
CA ALA A 264 3.94 -21.35 -9.37
C ALA A 264 5.22 -21.77 -8.62
N CYS A 265 5.70 -22.99 -8.84
CA CYS A 265 6.89 -23.51 -8.18
C CYS A 265 8.17 -22.81 -8.66
N ARG A 266 8.29 -22.50 -9.95
CA ARG A 266 9.45 -21.75 -10.50
C ARG A 266 9.50 -20.34 -9.92
N SER A 267 8.37 -19.61 -9.92
CA SER A 267 8.29 -18.28 -9.32
C SER A 267 8.67 -18.29 -7.85
N ALA A 268 8.21 -19.30 -7.09
CA ALA A 268 8.58 -19.43 -5.68
C ALA A 268 10.08 -19.77 -5.51
N ALA A 269 10.66 -20.59 -6.38
CA ALA A 269 12.09 -20.89 -6.36
C ALA A 269 12.97 -19.67 -6.67
N ASP A 270 12.57 -18.85 -7.65
CA ASP A 270 13.24 -17.60 -7.98
C ASP A 270 13.15 -16.60 -6.83
N ALA A 271 11.98 -16.57 -6.14
CA ALA A 271 11.80 -15.78 -4.93
C ALA A 271 12.74 -16.23 -3.79
N VAL A 272 13.00 -17.54 -3.61
CA VAL A 272 14.00 -18.01 -2.61
C VAL A 272 15.34 -17.36 -2.84
N THR A 273 15.86 -17.42 -4.07
CA THR A 273 17.16 -16.83 -4.42
C THR A 273 17.19 -15.32 -4.17
N THR A 274 16.12 -14.63 -4.55
CA THR A 274 16.01 -13.18 -4.36
C THR A 274 15.94 -12.81 -2.88
N VAL A 275 15.12 -13.49 -2.10
CA VAL A 275 14.97 -13.25 -0.64
C VAL A 275 16.28 -13.55 0.09
N GLN A 276 16.96 -14.66 -0.22
CA GLN A 276 18.25 -15.00 0.41
C GLN A 276 19.30 -13.93 0.15
N ARG A 277 19.42 -13.45 -1.10
CA ARG A 277 20.34 -12.35 -1.44
C ARG A 277 20.01 -11.08 -0.66
N ARG A 278 18.75 -10.66 -0.63
CA ARG A 278 18.28 -9.44 0.08
C ARG A 278 18.55 -9.53 1.59
N LEU A 279 18.28 -10.69 2.20
CA LEU A 279 18.58 -10.93 3.62
C LEU A 279 20.10 -10.93 3.90
N ALA A 280 20.92 -11.42 3.01
CA ALA A 280 22.38 -11.33 3.12
C ALA A 280 22.84 -9.86 3.07
N GLU A 281 22.33 -9.07 2.14
CA GLU A 281 22.58 -7.62 2.04
C GLU A 281 22.11 -6.88 3.32
N LEU A 282 20.94 -7.23 3.87
CA LEU A 282 20.44 -6.69 5.14
C LEU A 282 21.39 -7.03 6.29
N THR A 283 21.82 -8.29 6.38
CA THR A 283 22.77 -8.76 7.41
C THR A 283 24.07 -7.97 7.35
N GLU A 284 24.61 -7.71 6.16
CA GLU A 284 25.81 -6.89 5.99
C GLU A 284 25.59 -5.44 6.42
N ARG A 285 24.47 -4.81 6.01
CA ARG A 285 24.10 -3.43 6.41
C ARG A 285 23.98 -3.31 7.92
N ARG A 286 23.23 -4.21 8.56
CA ARG A 286 23.00 -4.19 10.02
C ARG A 286 24.30 -4.44 10.79
N SER A 287 25.12 -5.38 10.34
CA SER A 287 26.43 -5.67 10.97
C SER A 287 27.38 -4.48 10.92
N LYS A 288 27.44 -3.74 9.81
CA LYS A 288 28.27 -2.52 9.68
C LYS A 288 27.88 -1.44 10.69
N HIS A 289 26.62 -1.44 11.16
CA HIS A 289 26.11 -0.50 12.16
C HIS A 289 26.09 -1.09 13.57
N GLY A 290 26.66 -2.29 13.79
CA GLY A 290 26.66 -2.97 15.09
C GLY A 290 25.27 -3.40 15.56
N LEU A 291 24.32 -3.55 14.63
CA LEU A 291 22.95 -3.99 14.93
C LEU A 291 22.84 -5.52 14.87
N THR A 292 21.94 -6.07 15.67
CA THR A 292 21.64 -7.50 15.67
C THR A 292 21.11 -7.96 14.31
N THR A 293 21.54 -9.14 13.89
CA THR A 293 21.08 -9.84 12.68
C THR A 293 20.38 -11.13 13.04
N ALA A 294 19.57 -11.66 12.15
CA ALA A 294 18.93 -12.96 12.31
C ALA A 294 18.86 -13.69 10.95
N ASP A 295 18.96 -15.00 11.02
CA ASP A 295 18.73 -15.87 9.87
C ASP A 295 17.24 -16.19 9.75
N VAL A 296 16.82 -16.57 8.54
CA VAL A 296 15.44 -16.97 8.23
C VAL A 296 15.45 -18.39 7.65
N GLY A 297 14.56 -19.24 8.16
CA GLY A 297 14.24 -20.53 7.59
C GLY A 297 13.09 -20.40 6.59
N ILE A 298 13.15 -21.13 5.46
CA ILE A 298 12.11 -21.12 4.43
C ILE A 298 11.70 -22.56 4.12
N GLY A 299 10.40 -22.86 4.24
CA GLY A 299 9.80 -24.15 3.89
C GLY A 299 8.83 -24.02 2.73
N LEU A 300 8.95 -24.90 1.73
CA LEU A 300 8.18 -24.87 0.50
C LEU A 300 7.48 -26.20 0.25
N HIS A 301 6.21 -26.13 -0.12
CA HIS A 301 5.46 -27.30 -0.57
C HIS A 301 4.47 -26.91 -1.66
N TYR A 302 4.25 -27.80 -2.63
CA TYR A 302 3.21 -27.64 -3.65
C TYR A 302 2.07 -28.62 -3.40
N GLY A 303 0.84 -28.10 -3.28
CA GLY A 303 -0.32 -28.94 -3.00
C GLY A 303 -1.64 -28.19 -3.01
N ASP A 304 -2.71 -28.93 -2.70
CA ASP A 304 -4.07 -28.40 -2.64
C ASP A 304 -4.26 -27.58 -1.36
N VAL A 305 -4.84 -26.39 -1.53
CA VAL A 305 -5.21 -25.49 -0.43
C VAL A 305 -6.64 -24.98 -0.63
N THR A 306 -7.33 -24.74 0.46
CA THR A 306 -8.60 -24.01 0.46
C THR A 306 -8.33 -22.56 0.82
N TYR A 307 -8.63 -21.64 -0.09
CA TYR A 307 -8.41 -20.20 0.04
C TYR A 307 -9.74 -19.47 0.19
N GLY A 308 -9.90 -18.64 1.21
CA GLY A 308 -11.12 -17.89 1.43
C GLY A 308 -11.32 -17.35 2.84
N ASN A 309 -12.57 -16.96 3.14
CA ASN A 309 -12.98 -16.36 4.41
C ASN A 309 -13.20 -17.44 5.48
N ILE A 310 -12.28 -17.50 6.43
CA ILE A 310 -12.23 -18.51 7.50
C ILE A 310 -12.29 -17.80 8.86
N GLY A 311 -13.11 -18.33 9.78
CA GLY A 311 -13.15 -17.79 11.14
C GLY A 311 -14.54 -17.74 11.73
N ALA A 312 -14.75 -16.82 12.67
CA ALA A 312 -16.01 -16.58 13.36
C ALA A 312 -16.77 -15.38 12.72
N PRO A 313 -18.10 -15.26 12.93
CA PRO A 313 -18.86 -14.13 12.39
C PRO A 313 -18.33 -12.75 12.76
N ALA A 314 -17.71 -12.62 13.94
CA ALA A 314 -17.15 -11.37 14.43
C ALA A 314 -15.68 -11.14 13.98
N ARG A 315 -15.01 -12.17 13.43
CA ARG A 315 -13.62 -12.06 12.97
C ARG A 315 -13.33 -13.12 11.91
N LEU A 316 -13.03 -12.66 10.72
CA LEU A 316 -12.64 -13.48 9.57
C LEU A 316 -11.19 -13.19 9.20
N ASP A 317 -10.48 -14.25 8.81
CA ASP A 317 -9.19 -14.16 8.14
C ASP A 317 -9.40 -14.60 6.68
N PHE A 318 -8.91 -13.83 5.73
CA PHE A 318 -8.83 -14.27 4.34
C PHE A 318 -7.48 -14.98 4.15
N THR A 319 -7.49 -16.30 4.15
CA THR A 319 -6.26 -17.10 4.23
C THR A 319 -6.42 -18.47 3.57
N ILE A 320 -5.34 -19.24 3.57
CA ILE A 320 -5.35 -20.65 3.13
C ILE A 320 -5.36 -21.60 4.33
N ILE A 321 -6.05 -22.74 4.13
CA ILE A 321 -5.97 -23.92 5.01
C ILE A 321 -5.75 -25.18 4.17
N GLY A 322 -5.19 -26.20 4.77
CA GLY A 322 -4.98 -27.51 4.16
C GLY A 322 -3.74 -28.21 4.71
N SER A 323 -3.60 -29.50 4.39
CA SER A 323 -2.41 -30.30 4.74
C SER A 323 -1.14 -29.71 4.15
N ALA A 324 -1.23 -29.10 2.96
CA ALA A 324 -0.12 -28.45 2.28
C ALA A 324 0.50 -27.30 3.11
N VAL A 325 -0.32 -26.52 3.80
CA VAL A 325 0.16 -25.42 4.68
C VAL A 325 0.93 -25.98 5.87
N ASN A 326 0.37 -27.00 6.50
CA ASN A 326 1.02 -27.66 7.64
C ASN A 326 2.36 -28.29 7.23
N LEU A 327 2.39 -28.90 6.03
CA LEU A 327 3.62 -29.54 5.56
C LEU A 327 4.71 -28.51 5.24
N ALA A 328 4.39 -27.39 4.61
CA ALA A 328 5.35 -26.30 4.39
C ALA A 328 5.96 -25.79 5.69
N ALA A 329 5.14 -25.58 6.74
CA ALA A 329 5.61 -25.17 8.06
C ALA A 329 6.50 -26.24 8.75
N ARG A 330 6.20 -27.55 8.54
CA ARG A 330 7.05 -28.63 9.06
C ARG A 330 8.39 -28.71 8.32
N VAL A 331 8.39 -28.49 7.02
CA VAL A 331 9.61 -28.46 6.20
C VAL A 331 10.48 -27.26 6.60
N GLU A 332 9.89 -26.09 6.88
CA GLU A 332 10.63 -24.96 7.43
C GLU A 332 11.38 -25.34 8.71
N SER A 333 10.69 -25.99 9.67
CA SER A 333 11.29 -26.39 10.94
C SER A 333 12.49 -27.37 10.80
N LEU A 334 12.64 -28.04 9.65
CA LEU A 334 13.82 -28.84 9.33
C LEU A 334 15.05 -27.99 9.01
N CYS A 335 14.86 -26.78 8.47
CA CYS A 335 15.94 -25.90 8.06
C CYS A 335 16.96 -25.67 9.17
N GLY A 336 16.49 -25.43 10.41
CA GLY A 336 17.36 -25.26 11.58
C GLY A 336 18.15 -26.53 11.95
N ARG A 337 17.53 -27.70 11.83
CA ARG A 337 18.18 -28.99 12.12
C ARG A 337 19.22 -29.39 11.11
N LEU A 338 19.00 -29.04 9.84
CA LEU A 338 19.89 -29.36 8.73
C LEU A 338 20.92 -28.26 8.43
N GLY A 339 20.85 -27.12 9.11
CA GLY A 339 21.77 -25.99 8.93
C GLY A 339 21.62 -25.30 7.56
N VAL A 340 20.45 -25.36 6.94
CA VAL A 340 20.16 -24.78 5.62
C VAL A 340 19.11 -23.68 5.73
N SER A 341 19.14 -22.70 4.83
CA SER A 341 18.21 -21.55 4.86
C SER A 341 16.88 -21.82 4.16
N ALA A 342 16.80 -22.80 3.27
CA ALA A 342 15.56 -23.15 2.59
C ALA A 342 15.47 -24.64 2.26
N LEU A 343 14.25 -25.18 2.33
CA LEU A 343 13.92 -26.55 1.94
C LEU A 343 12.60 -26.59 1.17
N GLY A 344 12.53 -27.40 0.13
CA GLY A 344 11.29 -27.74 -0.55
C GLY A 344 11.02 -29.24 -0.49
N THR A 345 9.75 -29.65 -0.45
CA THR A 345 9.39 -31.06 -0.61
C THR A 345 9.64 -31.54 -2.05
N GLU A 346 9.66 -32.85 -2.25
CA GLU A 346 9.74 -33.45 -3.61
C GLU A 346 8.64 -32.90 -4.53
N ALA A 347 7.41 -32.78 -4.02
CA ALA A 347 6.28 -32.23 -4.78
C ALA A 347 6.52 -30.79 -5.29
N PHE A 348 7.28 -30.00 -4.56
CA PHE A 348 7.72 -28.66 -4.98
C PHE A 348 8.97 -28.73 -5.88
N ALA A 349 10.02 -29.42 -5.43
CA ALA A 349 11.33 -29.41 -6.10
C ALA A 349 11.30 -29.98 -7.52
N SER A 350 10.46 -31.03 -7.75
CA SER A 350 10.28 -31.61 -9.09
C SER A 350 9.62 -30.68 -10.12
N ARG A 351 8.95 -29.62 -9.64
CA ARG A 351 8.25 -28.60 -10.46
C ARG A 351 8.98 -27.26 -10.51
N ALA A 352 9.94 -27.06 -9.63
CA ALA A 352 10.78 -25.87 -9.58
C ALA A 352 11.86 -25.89 -10.67
N ASN A 353 12.71 -24.87 -10.67
CA ASN A 353 13.88 -24.82 -11.55
C ASN A 353 14.85 -25.96 -11.23
N ALA A 354 15.69 -26.33 -12.21
CA ALA A 354 16.73 -27.32 -12.00
C ALA A 354 17.74 -26.91 -10.90
N GLY A 355 18.41 -27.89 -10.30
CA GLY A 355 19.49 -27.66 -9.34
C GLY A 355 19.11 -27.88 -7.86
N TRP A 356 17.86 -28.23 -7.57
CA TRP A 356 17.47 -28.64 -6.22
C TRP A 356 18.13 -29.97 -5.86
N THR A 357 18.78 -30.03 -4.70
CA THR A 357 19.58 -31.16 -4.25
C THR A 357 18.89 -31.88 -3.09
N LYS A 358 18.69 -33.20 -3.23
CA LYS A 358 18.09 -34.06 -2.21
C LYS A 358 18.88 -34.01 -0.90
N GLN A 359 18.17 -33.77 0.21
CA GLN A 359 18.71 -33.73 1.58
C GLN A 359 18.26 -34.93 2.43
N GLY A 360 17.55 -35.89 1.80
CA GLY A 360 17.09 -37.12 2.43
C GLY A 360 15.63 -37.10 2.83
N GLU A 361 15.23 -38.15 3.54
CA GLU A 361 13.89 -38.35 4.06
C GLU A 361 13.85 -38.04 5.56
N HIS A 362 12.88 -37.28 5.99
CA HIS A 362 12.77 -36.81 7.37
C HIS A 362 11.37 -37.04 7.92
N SER A 363 11.28 -37.63 9.11
CA SER A 363 10.02 -37.69 9.84
C SER A 363 9.65 -36.30 10.35
N VAL A 364 8.43 -35.88 10.08
CA VAL A 364 7.86 -34.61 10.54
C VAL A 364 6.57 -34.85 11.31
N LYS A 365 6.30 -34.05 12.33
CA LYS A 365 5.16 -34.26 13.22
C LYS A 365 3.83 -34.20 12.47
N GLY A 366 3.00 -35.26 12.63
CA GLY A 366 1.65 -35.31 12.04
C GLY A 366 1.61 -35.70 10.57
N VAL A 367 2.69 -36.30 10.07
CA VAL A 367 2.77 -36.94 8.75
C VAL A 367 3.28 -38.37 9.01
N ASP A 368 2.52 -39.36 8.56
CA ASP A 368 2.81 -40.78 8.86
C ASP A 368 4.05 -41.26 8.07
N GLU A 369 4.21 -40.81 6.84
CA GLU A 369 5.35 -41.16 6.00
C GLU A 369 6.47 -40.12 6.10
N PRO A 370 7.76 -40.55 6.03
CA PRO A 370 8.88 -39.61 5.93
C PRO A 370 8.75 -38.71 4.70
N VAL A 371 9.07 -37.43 4.88
CA VAL A 371 9.02 -36.41 3.83
C VAL A 371 10.39 -36.24 3.21
N GLU A 372 10.45 -36.43 1.89
CA GLU A 372 11.65 -36.19 1.12
C GLU A 372 11.81 -34.68 0.88
N VAL A 373 12.98 -34.13 1.24
CA VAL A 373 13.25 -32.69 1.15
C VAL A 373 14.48 -32.39 0.31
N TYR A 374 14.45 -31.22 -0.31
CA TYR A 374 15.45 -30.73 -1.25
C TYR A 374 15.87 -29.31 -0.87
N GLN A 375 17.15 -29.02 -1.03
CA GLN A 375 17.74 -27.69 -0.85
C GLN A 375 17.85 -26.98 -2.21
N PRO A 376 17.61 -25.65 -2.29
CA PRO A 376 17.85 -24.88 -3.51
C PRO A 376 19.33 -24.90 -3.91
N PRO A 377 19.67 -24.60 -5.16
CA PRO A 377 21.06 -24.38 -5.60
C PRO A 377 21.68 -23.23 -4.79
N GLN A 378 22.98 -23.36 -4.50
CA GLN A 378 23.78 -22.36 -3.76
C GLN A 378 24.19 -21.20 -4.66
#